data_aca56d1cc6844feb75955ae214e4c144
#
_entry.id   aca56d1cc6844feb75955ae214e4c144
#
_cell.length_a   1.000
_cell.length_b   1.000
_cell.length_c   1.000
_cell.angle_alpha   90.00
_cell.angle_beta   90.00
_cell.angle_gamma   90.00
#
_symmetry.space_group_name_H-M   'P 1'
#
loop_
_entity.id
_entity.type
_entity.pdbx_description
1 polymer ?
#
loop_
_entity_poly.entity_id
_entity_poly.type
_entity_poly.pdbx_seq_one_letter_code
_entity_poly.pdbx_strand_id
1 'polypeptide(L)'
;TKANLNQVAERLTEIGLEVENIKSSNVNLDNFIVCKIIKSQKHPNADKLKLCDVDIGSGNLVKVVCGAQNARDGLFAVYASPGVIIPKTNIKLKVAKIRGIESYGMLCSGYELDESSDKEGIIELDKKEKNIGEKYFKNIGEKTMDIAITPNRPDCLGVRGIARDLASSGLGQLKKQLTTKINQKFKNP
;
A
#
# COMPACT_ATOMS: atom_id res chain seq x y z
N THR A 1 -11.86 -0.48 20.52
CA THR A 1 -12.53 -1.79 20.59
C THR A 1 -11.55 -2.91 20.26
N LYS A 2 -11.83 -4.11 20.78
CA LYS A 2 -11.15 -5.38 20.42
C LYS A 2 -11.98 -6.19 19.39
N ALA A 3 -13.14 -5.68 19.01
CA ALA A 3 -14.02 -6.34 18.06
C ALA A 3 -13.39 -6.44 16.68
N ASN A 4 -13.64 -7.54 15.98
CA ASN A 4 -13.27 -7.68 14.57
C ASN A 4 -14.24 -6.90 13.67
N LEU A 5 -13.91 -6.80 12.38
CA LEU A 5 -14.66 -5.98 11.44
C LEU A 5 -16.12 -6.45 11.27
N ASN A 6 -16.36 -7.75 11.24
CA ASN A 6 -17.71 -8.29 11.09
C ASN A 6 -18.58 -7.97 12.31
N GLN A 7 -18.03 -8.10 13.51
CA GLN A 7 -18.72 -7.72 14.75
C GLN A 7 -19.05 -6.22 14.79
N VAL A 8 -18.17 -5.37 14.24
CA VAL A 8 -18.45 -3.94 14.10
C VAL A 8 -19.58 -3.71 13.10
N ALA A 9 -19.58 -4.38 11.95
CA ALA A 9 -20.60 -4.25 10.92
C ALA A 9 -21.98 -4.72 11.42
N GLU A 10 -22.05 -5.87 12.07
CA GLU A 10 -23.28 -6.39 12.69
C GLU A 10 -23.84 -5.39 13.70
N ARG A 11 -22.99 -4.88 14.60
CA ARG A 11 -23.42 -3.91 15.61
C ARG A 11 -23.89 -2.59 15.00
N LEU A 12 -23.24 -2.10 13.94
CA LEU A 12 -23.68 -0.90 13.22
C LEU A 12 -25.08 -1.10 12.65
N THR A 13 -25.32 -2.23 11.99
CA THR A 13 -26.65 -2.54 11.42
C THR A 13 -27.71 -2.68 12.51
N GLU A 14 -27.41 -3.34 13.64
CA GLU A 14 -28.32 -3.47 14.79
C GLU A 14 -28.74 -2.13 15.38
N ILE A 15 -27.86 -1.12 15.38
CA ILE A 15 -28.17 0.24 15.89
C ILE A 15 -28.71 1.19 14.82
N GLY A 16 -29.06 0.65 13.64
CA GLY A 16 -29.71 1.40 12.55
C GLY A 16 -28.76 2.13 11.61
N LEU A 17 -27.50 1.71 11.55
CA LEU A 17 -26.49 2.16 10.58
C LEU A 17 -26.16 0.99 9.67
N GLU A 18 -26.91 0.84 8.58
CA GLU A 18 -26.80 -0.28 7.68
C GLU A 18 -25.43 -0.33 6.97
N VAL A 19 -24.74 -1.44 7.10
CA VAL A 19 -23.48 -1.68 6.38
C VAL A 19 -23.80 -2.35 5.07
N GLU A 20 -23.68 -1.61 3.97
CA GLU A 20 -23.96 -2.08 2.61
C GLU A 20 -22.88 -2.99 2.06
N ASN A 21 -21.62 -2.66 2.38
CA ASN A 21 -20.49 -3.40 1.82
C ASN A 21 -19.26 -3.33 2.75
N ILE A 22 -18.50 -4.42 2.76
CA ILE A 22 -17.18 -4.49 3.40
C ILE A 22 -16.17 -4.81 2.32
N LYS A 23 -15.35 -3.83 1.97
CA LYS A 23 -14.25 -4.02 1.02
C LYS A 23 -12.99 -4.37 1.80
N SER A 24 -12.43 -5.52 1.53
CA SER A 24 -11.07 -5.85 1.90
C SER A 24 -10.25 -5.95 0.61
N SER A 25 -9.18 -5.22 0.50
CA SER A 25 -8.25 -5.47 -0.59
C SER A 25 -7.66 -6.87 -0.37
N ASN A 26 -8.07 -7.84 -1.18
CA ASN A 26 -7.52 -9.19 -1.17
C ASN A 26 -6.11 -9.26 -1.77
N VAL A 27 -5.54 -8.12 -2.18
CA VAL A 27 -4.19 -8.05 -2.71
C VAL A 27 -3.24 -8.08 -1.52
N ASN A 28 -2.49 -9.17 -1.41
CA ASN A 28 -1.43 -9.26 -0.41
C ASN A 28 -0.27 -8.33 -0.83
N LEU A 29 -0.34 -7.07 -0.37
CA LEU A 29 0.64 -6.03 -0.66
C LEU A 29 1.87 -6.11 0.27
N ASP A 30 1.89 -7.03 1.21
CA ASP A 30 2.97 -7.24 2.16
C ASP A 30 4.30 -7.65 1.51
N ASN A 31 4.23 -8.23 0.32
CA ASN A 31 5.36 -8.74 -0.41
C ASN A 31 5.96 -7.73 -1.43
N PHE A 32 5.48 -6.48 -1.40
CA PHE A 32 6.14 -5.36 -2.05
C PHE A 32 7.05 -4.69 -1.05
N ILE A 33 8.35 -4.77 -1.28
CA ILE A 33 9.36 -4.31 -0.32
C ILE A 33 10.28 -3.26 -0.94
N VAL A 34 10.83 -2.44 -0.09
CA VAL A 34 11.88 -1.48 -0.47
C VAL A 34 13.16 -2.24 -0.73
N CYS A 35 13.77 -2.00 -1.88
CA CYS A 35 15.04 -2.59 -2.27
C CYS A 35 16.03 -1.53 -2.71
N LYS A 36 17.30 -1.93 -2.85
CA LYS A 36 18.34 -1.10 -3.43
C LYS A 36 19.00 -1.84 -4.59
N ILE A 37 19.12 -1.18 -5.71
CA ILE A 37 19.92 -1.67 -6.84
C ILE A 37 21.38 -1.46 -6.50
N ILE A 38 22.12 -2.54 -6.32
CA ILE A 38 23.56 -2.48 -6.00
C ILE A 38 24.34 -2.30 -7.29
N LYS A 39 23.97 -3.06 -8.36
CA LYS A 39 24.59 -2.97 -9.66
C LYS A 39 23.56 -3.11 -10.76
N SER A 40 23.65 -2.29 -11.80
CA SER A 40 22.84 -2.34 -12.99
C SER A 40 23.73 -2.36 -14.21
N GLN A 41 23.61 -3.36 -15.06
CA GLN A 41 24.40 -3.52 -16.28
C GLN A 41 23.51 -3.88 -17.45
N LYS A 42 23.96 -3.61 -18.69
CA LYS A 42 23.24 -4.01 -19.89
C LYS A 42 23.06 -5.52 -19.94
N HIS A 43 21.88 -5.95 -20.37
CA HIS A 43 21.62 -7.37 -20.59
C HIS A 43 22.43 -7.86 -21.79
N PRO A 44 23.16 -9.00 -21.70
CA PRO A 44 24.06 -9.46 -22.78
C PRO A 44 23.32 -9.78 -24.09
N ASN A 45 22.07 -10.18 -24.01
CA ASN A 45 21.27 -10.62 -25.16
C ASN A 45 20.07 -9.73 -25.47
N ALA A 46 20.03 -8.49 -24.95
CA ALA A 46 18.91 -7.57 -25.17
C ALA A 46 19.27 -6.11 -24.86
N ASP A 47 19.37 -5.27 -25.89
CA ASP A 47 19.83 -3.87 -25.77
C ASP A 47 18.92 -2.97 -24.90
N LYS A 48 17.63 -3.30 -24.82
CA LYS A 48 16.64 -2.53 -24.06
C LYS A 48 16.46 -3.00 -22.60
N LEU A 49 17.16 -4.07 -22.22
CA LEU A 49 17.05 -4.64 -20.88
C LEU A 49 18.31 -4.40 -20.06
N LYS A 50 18.14 -4.35 -18.76
CA LYS A 50 19.20 -4.27 -17.77
C LYS A 50 19.14 -5.49 -16.86
N LEU A 51 20.29 -5.98 -16.44
CA LEU A 51 20.44 -6.96 -15.39
C LEU A 51 20.83 -6.25 -14.11
N CYS A 52 19.99 -6.36 -13.11
CA CYS A 52 20.17 -5.69 -11.82
C CYS A 52 20.46 -6.70 -10.72
N ASP A 53 21.50 -6.46 -9.94
CA ASP A 53 21.74 -7.13 -8.67
C ASP A 53 21.10 -6.27 -7.58
N VAL A 54 20.08 -6.82 -6.90
CA VAL A 54 19.18 -6.08 -6.02
C VAL A 54 19.32 -6.59 -4.59
N ASP A 55 19.57 -5.69 -3.66
CA ASP A 55 19.52 -5.96 -2.23
C ASP A 55 18.08 -5.77 -1.73
N ILE A 56 17.52 -6.83 -1.19
CA ILE A 56 16.16 -6.89 -0.65
C ILE A 56 16.14 -7.01 0.89
N GLY A 57 17.29 -6.85 1.54
CA GLY A 57 17.42 -6.99 3.00
C GLY A 57 17.53 -8.43 3.51
N SER A 58 17.66 -9.42 2.62
CA SER A 58 17.79 -10.84 2.98
C SER A 58 19.23 -11.31 3.22
N GLY A 59 20.20 -10.43 3.03
CA GLY A 59 21.63 -10.76 3.09
C GLY A 59 22.22 -11.30 1.78
N ASN A 60 21.40 -11.70 0.82
CA ASN A 60 21.81 -12.14 -0.51
C ASN A 60 21.25 -11.21 -1.57
N LEU A 61 22.03 -10.99 -2.64
CA LEU A 61 21.57 -10.21 -3.79
C LEU A 61 20.67 -11.06 -4.70
N VAL A 62 19.60 -10.46 -5.17
CA VAL A 62 18.65 -11.08 -6.08
C VAL A 62 18.86 -10.54 -7.48
N LYS A 63 18.93 -11.41 -8.49
CA LYS A 63 19.03 -11.01 -9.89
C LYS A 63 17.65 -10.69 -10.46
N VAL A 64 17.51 -9.50 -11.03
CA VAL A 64 16.27 -9.03 -11.65
C VAL A 64 16.58 -8.47 -13.04
N VAL A 65 15.86 -8.91 -14.04
CA VAL A 65 15.91 -8.34 -15.38
C VAL A 65 14.87 -7.22 -15.44
N CYS A 66 15.32 -6.01 -15.77
CA CYS A 66 14.50 -4.80 -15.77
C CYS A 66 14.55 -4.11 -17.14
N GLY A 67 13.37 -3.67 -17.63
CA GLY A 67 13.24 -2.89 -18.87
C GLY A 67 13.27 -1.38 -18.68
N ALA A 68 13.27 -0.92 -17.44
CA ALA A 68 13.18 0.51 -17.13
C ALA A 68 14.51 1.24 -17.40
N GLN A 69 14.40 2.38 -18.09
CA GLN A 69 15.55 3.21 -18.43
C GLN A 69 16.22 3.84 -17.20
N ASN A 70 15.43 4.14 -16.18
CA ASN A 70 15.89 4.77 -14.95
C ASN A 70 16.56 3.82 -13.95
N ALA A 71 16.55 2.51 -14.17
CA ALA A 71 17.28 1.56 -13.33
C ALA A 71 18.78 1.84 -13.38
N ARG A 72 19.39 2.14 -12.22
CA ARG A 72 20.80 2.52 -12.06
C ARG A 72 21.36 2.11 -10.71
N ASP A 73 22.67 2.07 -10.61
CA ASP A 73 23.38 1.75 -9.37
C ASP A 73 22.98 2.74 -8.25
N GLY A 74 22.77 2.20 -7.07
CA GLY A 74 22.45 2.96 -5.86
C GLY A 74 20.98 3.39 -5.74
N LEU A 75 20.13 3.15 -6.75
CA LEU A 75 18.74 3.52 -6.71
C LEU A 75 17.96 2.68 -5.70
N PHE A 76 17.15 3.35 -4.87
CA PHE A 76 16.14 2.71 -4.04
C PHE A 76 14.84 2.60 -4.83
N ALA A 77 14.25 1.40 -4.85
CA ALA A 77 13.09 1.07 -5.66
C ALA A 77 12.15 0.13 -4.92
N VAL A 78 11.04 -0.21 -5.56
CA VAL A 78 10.08 -1.21 -5.04
C VAL A 78 10.29 -2.53 -5.77
N TYR A 79 10.49 -3.57 -4.99
CA TYR A 79 10.65 -4.93 -5.47
C TYR A 79 9.44 -5.79 -5.14
N ALA A 80 9.01 -6.58 -6.12
CA ALA A 80 7.99 -7.61 -5.98
C ALA A 80 8.61 -9.00 -6.15
N SER A 81 8.42 -9.86 -5.15
CA SER A 81 8.94 -11.23 -5.16
C SER A 81 8.11 -12.17 -6.04
N PRO A 82 8.68 -13.31 -6.50
CA PRO A 82 7.90 -14.34 -7.15
C PRO A 82 6.76 -14.83 -6.25
N GLY A 83 5.59 -15.10 -6.84
CA GLY A 83 4.37 -15.48 -6.13
C GLY A 83 3.39 -14.34 -5.87
N VAL A 84 3.83 -13.09 -5.95
CA VAL A 84 3.02 -11.88 -5.76
C VAL A 84 2.11 -11.65 -6.97
N ILE A 85 0.92 -11.12 -6.72
CA ILE A 85 -0.02 -10.67 -7.75
C ILE A 85 0.17 -9.16 -7.92
N ILE A 86 0.45 -8.73 -9.14
CA ILE A 86 0.59 -7.31 -9.48
C ILE A 86 -0.78 -6.64 -9.48
N PRO A 87 -1.01 -5.57 -8.70
CA PRO A 87 -2.33 -4.97 -8.52
C PRO A 87 -3.02 -4.58 -9.82
N LYS A 88 -2.35 -3.86 -10.70
CA LYS A 88 -2.92 -3.34 -11.95
C LYS A 88 -3.23 -4.39 -12.99
N THR A 89 -2.36 -5.37 -13.14
CA THR A 89 -2.46 -6.37 -14.23
C THR A 89 -3.07 -7.68 -13.77
N ASN A 90 -3.20 -7.88 -12.47
CA ASN A 90 -3.64 -9.12 -11.83
C ASN A 90 -2.79 -10.36 -12.21
N ILE A 91 -1.56 -10.12 -12.66
CA ILE A 91 -0.62 -11.16 -13.08
C ILE A 91 0.15 -11.66 -11.85
N LYS A 92 0.17 -12.98 -11.65
CA LYS A 92 1.00 -13.60 -10.62
C LYS A 92 2.43 -13.73 -11.12
N LEU A 93 3.36 -13.09 -10.42
CA LEU A 93 4.80 -13.16 -10.74
C LEU A 93 5.33 -14.58 -10.54
N LYS A 94 6.20 -14.98 -11.45
CA LYS A 94 6.95 -16.24 -11.38
C LYS A 94 8.42 -15.93 -11.65
N VAL A 95 9.30 -16.82 -11.21
CA VAL A 95 10.68 -16.81 -11.71
C VAL A 95 10.60 -17.03 -13.22
N ALA A 96 11.16 -16.12 -13.99
CA ALA A 96 11.07 -16.13 -15.45
C ALA A 96 12.46 -16.08 -16.08
N LYS A 97 12.67 -16.90 -17.11
CA LYS A 97 13.89 -16.84 -17.90
C LYS A 97 13.71 -15.84 -19.04
N ILE A 98 14.33 -14.67 -18.91
CA ILE A 98 14.22 -13.56 -19.87
C ILE A 98 15.49 -13.50 -20.72
N ARG A 99 15.37 -13.77 -22.01
CA ARG A 99 16.50 -13.79 -22.97
C ARG A 99 17.71 -14.62 -22.49
N GLY A 100 17.45 -15.74 -21.80
CA GLY A 100 18.47 -16.66 -21.33
C GLY A 100 18.91 -16.47 -19.87
N ILE A 101 18.52 -15.40 -19.21
CA ILE A 101 18.85 -15.10 -17.81
C ILE A 101 17.61 -15.22 -16.92
N GLU A 102 17.75 -15.87 -15.78
CA GLU A 102 16.68 -15.98 -14.79
C GLU A 102 16.50 -14.67 -14.03
N SER A 103 15.25 -14.21 -13.96
CA SER A 103 14.80 -13.07 -13.16
C SER A 103 13.98 -13.53 -11.98
N TYR A 104 14.44 -13.21 -10.79
CA TYR A 104 13.80 -13.57 -9.53
C TYR A 104 12.98 -12.38 -9.01
N GLY A 105 11.82 -12.13 -9.63
CA GLY A 105 10.95 -11.03 -9.28
C GLY A 105 11.02 -9.86 -10.25
N MET A 106 10.49 -8.72 -9.82
CA MET A 106 10.31 -7.53 -10.63
C MET A 106 10.58 -6.25 -9.83
N LEU A 107 11.16 -5.24 -10.47
CA LEU A 107 11.17 -3.86 -9.99
C LEU A 107 9.94 -3.16 -10.54
N CYS A 108 9.14 -2.55 -9.67
CA CYS A 108 7.80 -2.06 -9.98
C CYS A 108 7.79 -0.60 -10.41
N SER A 109 6.94 -0.30 -11.40
CA SER A 109 6.51 1.06 -11.75
C SER A 109 5.28 1.47 -10.94
N GLY A 110 4.98 2.77 -10.88
CA GLY A 110 3.76 3.27 -10.25
C GLY A 110 2.49 2.78 -10.94
N TYR A 111 2.55 2.53 -12.27
CA TYR A 111 1.44 1.93 -13.00
C TYR A 111 1.11 0.51 -12.53
N GLU A 112 2.12 -0.33 -12.35
CA GLU A 112 1.94 -1.73 -11.93
C GLU A 112 1.35 -1.83 -10.52
N LEU A 113 1.69 -0.87 -9.66
CA LEU A 113 1.15 -0.77 -8.30
C LEU A 113 -0.21 -0.07 -8.22
N ASP A 114 -0.76 0.39 -9.36
CA ASP A 114 -2.01 1.18 -9.44
C ASP A 114 -1.94 2.53 -8.70
N GLU A 115 -0.73 3.08 -8.55
CA GLU A 115 -0.49 4.39 -7.90
C GLU A 115 -0.43 5.54 -8.90
N SER A 116 -0.11 5.26 -10.16
CA SER A 116 -0.03 6.27 -11.21
C SER A 116 -0.42 5.72 -12.59
N SER A 117 -0.69 6.63 -13.53
CA SER A 117 -0.89 6.29 -14.95
C SER A 117 0.43 6.14 -15.71
N ASP A 118 1.56 6.53 -15.09
CA ASP A 118 2.88 6.50 -15.70
C ASP A 118 3.41 5.06 -15.81
N LYS A 119 3.76 4.68 -17.03
CA LYS A 119 4.35 3.38 -17.37
C LYS A 119 5.86 3.43 -17.58
N GLU A 120 6.42 4.64 -17.60
CA GLU A 120 7.83 4.84 -17.88
C GLU A 120 8.63 4.78 -16.58
N GLY A 121 9.51 3.79 -16.51
CA GLY A 121 10.42 3.65 -15.38
C GLY A 121 9.85 2.91 -14.18
N ILE A 122 10.75 2.63 -13.24
CA ILE A 122 10.44 2.08 -11.92
C ILE A 122 10.32 3.20 -10.89
N ILE A 123 9.62 2.94 -9.80
CA ILE A 123 9.49 3.88 -8.69
C ILE A 123 10.87 4.17 -8.10
N GLU A 124 11.19 5.46 -7.99
CA GLU A 124 12.39 5.95 -7.31
C GLU A 124 12.04 6.40 -5.89
N LEU A 125 12.72 5.85 -4.91
CA LEU A 125 12.50 6.19 -3.50
C LEU A 125 13.67 6.99 -2.95
N ASP A 126 13.37 7.98 -2.11
CA ASP A 126 14.39 8.73 -1.41
C ASP A 126 15.07 7.89 -0.33
N LYS A 127 16.40 7.95 -0.29
CA LYS A 127 17.26 7.22 0.65
C LYS A 127 16.92 7.50 2.13
N LYS A 128 16.33 8.66 2.42
CA LYS A 128 16.07 9.14 3.79
C LYS A 128 14.83 8.55 4.45
N GLU A 129 13.94 7.94 3.68
CA GLU A 129 12.59 7.64 4.17
C GLU A 129 12.31 6.16 4.43
N LYS A 130 13.12 5.22 3.92
CA LYS A 130 12.82 3.80 4.00
C LYS A 130 14.05 2.90 4.12
N ASN A 131 13.93 1.85 4.92
CA ASN A 131 14.98 0.84 5.08
C ASN A 131 14.81 -0.27 4.03
N ILE A 132 15.92 -0.85 3.57
CA ILE A 132 15.92 -2.01 2.67
C ILE A 132 15.22 -3.19 3.39
N GLY A 133 14.35 -3.90 2.66
CA GLY A 133 13.55 -5.00 3.19
C GLY A 133 12.26 -4.58 3.90
N GLU A 134 12.05 -3.28 4.12
CA GLU A 134 10.82 -2.76 4.71
C GLU A 134 9.65 -2.86 3.72
N LYS A 135 8.45 -3.14 4.22
CA LYS A 135 7.24 -3.14 3.39
C LYS A 135 7.04 -1.77 2.74
N TYR A 136 6.85 -1.75 1.44
CA TYR A 136 6.56 -0.52 0.71
C TYR A 136 5.21 0.05 1.12
N PHE A 137 4.20 -0.79 1.14
CA PHE A 137 2.86 -0.43 1.59
C PHE A 137 2.75 -0.59 3.11
N LYS A 138 2.78 0.51 3.84
CA LYS A 138 2.75 0.48 5.32
C LYS A 138 1.37 0.34 5.94
N ASN A 139 0.31 0.70 5.23
CA ASN A 139 -1.06 0.75 5.77
C ASN A 139 -2.12 0.35 4.75
N ILE A 140 -1.75 -0.33 3.68
CA ILE A 140 -2.66 -0.72 2.62
C ILE A 140 -3.13 -2.16 2.88
N GLY A 141 -4.38 -2.30 3.08
CA GLY A 141 -5.11 -3.47 3.55
C GLY A 141 -6.14 -3.03 4.58
N GLU A 142 -6.31 -1.71 4.72
CA GLU A 142 -7.41 -1.18 5.52
C GLU A 142 -8.71 -1.67 4.91
N LYS A 143 -9.40 -2.46 5.70
CA LYS A 143 -10.76 -2.88 5.37
C LYS A 143 -11.64 -1.66 5.51
N THR A 144 -12.41 -1.34 4.49
CA THR A 144 -13.37 -0.24 4.49
C THR A 144 -14.79 -0.79 4.58
N MET A 145 -15.66 -0.05 5.25
CA MET A 145 -17.09 -0.31 5.29
C MET A 145 -17.83 0.83 4.60
N ASP A 146 -18.71 0.50 3.68
CA ASP A 146 -19.67 1.44 3.12
C ASP A 146 -20.93 1.39 4.01
N ILE A 147 -21.29 2.52 4.62
CA ILE A 147 -22.41 2.62 5.58
C ILE A 147 -23.46 3.55 5.00
N ALA A 148 -24.70 3.07 4.86
CA ALA A 148 -25.84 3.87 4.47
C ALA A 148 -26.28 4.73 5.67
N ILE A 149 -26.20 6.04 5.53
CA ILE A 149 -26.66 6.99 6.56
C ILE A 149 -27.99 7.59 6.12
N THR A 150 -29.04 7.33 6.89
CA THR A 150 -30.36 7.90 6.65
C THR A 150 -30.40 9.40 6.91
N PRO A 151 -31.28 10.17 6.23
CA PRO A 151 -31.30 11.65 6.36
C PRO A 151 -31.55 12.16 7.76
N ASN A 152 -32.16 11.37 8.64
CA ASN A 152 -32.41 11.72 10.04
C ASN A 152 -31.21 11.47 10.96
N ARG A 153 -30.09 10.95 10.43
CA ARG A 153 -28.86 10.67 11.19
C ARG A 153 -27.64 11.43 10.66
N PRO A 154 -27.76 12.77 10.44
CA PRO A 154 -26.63 13.56 9.95
C PRO A 154 -25.44 13.57 10.92
N ASP A 155 -25.67 13.29 12.20
CA ASP A 155 -24.64 13.13 13.23
C ASP A 155 -23.68 11.95 12.95
N CYS A 156 -24.10 10.96 12.16
CA CYS A 156 -23.31 9.79 11.77
C CYS A 156 -22.59 9.93 10.42
N LEU A 157 -22.73 11.08 9.72
CA LEU A 157 -21.94 11.36 8.51
C LEU A 157 -20.43 11.52 8.78
N GLY A 158 -20.03 11.61 10.04
CA GLY A 158 -18.64 11.69 10.46
C GLY A 158 -18.24 10.56 11.39
N VAL A 159 -16.96 10.21 11.35
CA VAL A 159 -16.36 9.11 12.15
C VAL A 159 -16.69 9.21 13.64
N ARG A 160 -16.79 10.44 14.17
CA ARG A 160 -17.09 10.64 15.61
C ARG A 160 -18.50 10.23 15.99
N GLY A 161 -19.52 10.49 15.15
CA GLY A 161 -20.89 10.05 15.40
C GLY A 161 -21.00 8.55 15.43
N ILE A 162 -20.41 7.89 14.43
CA ILE A 162 -20.33 6.42 14.36
C ILE A 162 -19.62 5.85 15.59
N ALA A 163 -18.47 6.42 15.98
CA ALA A 163 -17.71 5.95 17.14
C ALA A 163 -18.49 6.16 18.47
N ARG A 164 -19.27 7.24 18.58
CA ARG A 164 -20.14 7.48 19.74
C ARG A 164 -21.23 6.41 19.85
N ASP A 165 -21.88 6.09 18.75
CA ASP A 165 -22.98 5.13 18.73
C ASP A 165 -22.47 3.69 18.98
N LEU A 166 -21.34 3.33 18.42
CA LEU A 166 -20.68 2.06 18.73
C LEU A 166 -20.28 1.98 20.22
N ALA A 167 -19.79 3.07 20.80
CA ALA A 167 -19.46 3.10 22.23
C ALA A 167 -20.72 2.97 23.10
N SER A 168 -21.80 3.67 22.75
CA SER A 168 -23.09 3.60 23.45
C SER A 168 -23.73 2.20 23.37
N SER A 169 -23.49 1.46 22.28
CA SER A 169 -23.93 0.06 22.12
C SER A 169 -23.04 -0.94 22.84
N GLY A 170 -22.03 -0.51 23.58
CA GLY A 170 -21.14 -1.37 24.37
C GLY A 170 -19.96 -1.95 23.59
N LEU A 171 -19.76 -1.59 22.32
CA LEU A 171 -18.69 -2.15 21.49
C LEU A 171 -17.32 -1.49 21.69
N GLY A 172 -17.18 -0.59 22.66
CA GLY A 172 -15.93 0.07 22.96
C GLY A 172 -16.11 1.30 23.84
N GLN A 173 -15.09 2.14 23.88
CA GLN A 173 -15.12 3.40 24.62
C GLN A 173 -14.77 4.55 23.70
N LEU A 174 -15.55 5.64 23.74
CA LEU A 174 -15.28 6.84 22.99
C LEU A 174 -14.09 7.57 23.60
N LYS A 175 -13.02 7.73 22.83
CA LYS A 175 -11.85 8.51 23.27
C LYS A 175 -12.19 9.99 23.38
N LYS A 176 -11.62 10.65 24.41
CA LYS A 176 -11.71 12.11 24.57
C LYS A 176 -11.09 12.78 23.35
N GLN A 177 -11.80 13.77 22.81
CA GLN A 177 -11.28 14.56 21.70
C GLN A 177 -10.16 15.47 22.19
N LEU A 178 -9.01 15.40 21.51
CA LEU A 178 -7.94 16.36 21.71
C LEU A 178 -8.36 17.67 21.03
N THR A 179 -8.66 18.68 21.82
CA THR A 179 -8.92 20.05 21.32
C THR A 179 -7.60 20.81 21.32
N THR A 180 -7.09 21.14 20.16
CA THR A 180 -5.97 22.06 20.02
C THR A 180 -6.48 23.47 20.31
N LYS A 181 -5.92 24.17 21.29
CA LYS A 181 -6.19 25.60 21.47
C LYS A 181 -5.60 26.36 20.29
N ILE A 182 -6.47 26.86 19.42
CA ILE A 182 -6.06 27.76 18.34
C ILE A 182 -5.84 29.14 18.93
N ASN A 183 -4.63 29.64 18.97
CA ASN A 183 -4.35 31.04 19.32
C ASN A 183 -4.88 31.92 18.18
N GLN A 184 -6.01 32.52 18.37
CA GLN A 184 -6.54 33.49 17.43
C GLN A 184 -5.67 34.77 17.50
N LYS A 185 -4.78 34.93 16.54
CA LYS A 185 -3.96 36.15 16.33
C LYS A 185 -4.67 37.20 15.47
N PHE A 186 -5.84 36.89 14.94
CA PHE A 186 -6.62 37.82 14.14
C PHE A 186 -7.56 38.61 15.04
N LYS A 187 -7.37 39.94 15.08
CA LYS A 187 -8.42 40.87 15.53
C LYS A 187 -9.35 41.07 14.34
N ASN A 188 -10.62 40.79 14.49
CA ASN A 188 -11.60 41.26 13.50
C ASN A 188 -11.48 42.78 13.36
N PRO A 189 -11.55 43.33 12.13
CA PRO A 189 -11.57 44.79 11.89
C PRO A 189 -12.76 45.45 12.54
#